data_3b1fd34a3da4c646ede83a643d9f88ab
#
_entry.id   3b1fd34a3da4c646ede83a643d9f88ab
#
_cell.length_a   1.000
_cell.length_b   1.000
_cell.length_c   1.000
_cell.angle_alpha   90.00
_cell.angle_beta   90.00
_cell.angle_gamma   90.00
#
_symmetry.space_group_name_H-M   'P 1'
#
loop_
_entity.id
_entity.type
_entity.pdbx_description
1 polymer ?
#
loop_
_entity_poly.entity_id
_entity_poly.type
_entity_poly.pdbx_seq_one_letter_code
_entity_poly.pdbx_strand_id
1 'polypeptide(L)'
;MKVVIVGGVAAGTKVAAKLKRENRDHEVIILTKSKEISYAGCGLPYYVGNIIKDKAQLIVNTPEKFSKLTGAQVFTETEVVGLDRENKSVKAIDLKTNEEVTFSYDKLVIATGASPVKPPIEGIDLPGVYFMRTPEDAINLRADIEAGKIKRAAVIGAGYIGLEVAENMALQGVKVSVIEMAPNILTGFDKEFAEYAENKLADHGIMAFTGTKLEAILGEGKVEKIQTSRRAMKVDAVIMSVGIRPNTAFLADTGIELMPNGTIKVNEYFETNDANIYSAGDCAMVKNVLTGAPTWSPMGSSANIEGRILAQNINGKRIAYRGVVGTAVAKLLPNLNVGRTGLTEVAAKEAGFNPISVVTVVDDKAHYYAGASNFMIKLIVDRDSLKVLGVQVIGAGAVDKVVDVVVTAMSMGATLHDLEDLDLAYAPPFSTAIHPLVHTVNVLFNKINGNYETITPAEYAAGADEGYKVIDACLVPSIEGAPYVDLPTVNGPLDGYAKDDKILLICNKGKRAYMVQNRLKYYGHTNVKVLEGGNLFNTIKENN
;
A
#
# COMPACT_ATOMS: atom_id res chain seq x y z
N MET A 1 -15.51 -1.53 -36.07
CA MET A 1 -14.24 -2.16 -35.61
C MET A 1 -14.57 -3.19 -34.54
N LYS A 2 -13.98 -4.37 -34.67
CA LYS A 2 -14.15 -5.47 -33.69
C LYS A 2 -13.00 -5.45 -32.67
N VAL A 3 -13.36 -5.26 -31.40
CA VAL A 3 -12.41 -5.20 -30.31
C VAL A 3 -12.64 -6.40 -29.38
N VAL A 4 -11.64 -7.27 -29.27
CA VAL A 4 -11.67 -8.38 -28.32
C VAL A 4 -10.87 -7.98 -27.08
N ILE A 5 -11.43 -8.22 -25.90
CA ILE A 5 -10.86 -7.89 -24.60
C ILE A 5 -10.73 -9.17 -23.80
N VAL A 6 -9.51 -9.52 -23.41
CA VAL A 6 -9.23 -10.69 -22.57
C VAL A 6 -9.12 -10.24 -21.12
N GLY A 7 -10.14 -10.58 -20.33
CA GLY A 7 -10.27 -10.21 -18.92
C GLY A 7 -11.48 -9.31 -18.65
N GLY A 8 -12.30 -9.71 -17.67
CA GLY A 8 -13.61 -9.13 -17.39
C GLY A 8 -13.73 -8.42 -16.03
N VAL A 9 -12.63 -7.93 -15.41
CA VAL A 9 -12.71 -7.27 -14.10
C VAL A 9 -12.47 -5.75 -14.26
N ALA A 10 -11.47 -5.16 -13.62
CA ALA A 10 -11.31 -3.71 -13.54
C ALA A 10 -10.97 -3.07 -14.90
N ALA A 11 -9.81 -3.36 -15.47
CA ALA A 11 -9.37 -2.74 -16.73
C ALA A 11 -10.26 -3.11 -17.92
N GLY A 12 -10.53 -4.41 -18.12
CA GLY A 12 -11.26 -4.89 -19.28
C GLY A 12 -12.71 -4.36 -19.35
N THR A 13 -13.45 -4.39 -18.24
CA THR A 13 -14.82 -3.81 -18.20
C THR A 13 -14.81 -2.30 -18.39
N LYS A 14 -13.77 -1.60 -17.87
CA LYS A 14 -13.62 -0.15 -18.09
C LYS A 14 -13.35 0.18 -19.55
N VAL A 15 -12.48 -0.59 -20.23
CA VAL A 15 -12.21 -0.46 -21.67
C VAL A 15 -13.49 -0.67 -22.45
N ALA A 16 -14.19 -1.80 -22.26
CA ALA A 16 -15.42 -2.15 -22.98
C ALA A 16 -16.49 -1.06 -22.83
N ALA A 17 -16.80 -0.65 -21.60
CA ALA A 17 -17.79 0.37 -21.33
C ALA A 17 -17.42 1.73 -21.91
N LYS A 18 -16.12 2.09 -21.94
CA LYS A 18 -15.68 3.37 -22.49
C LYS A 18 -15.71 3.37 -24.01
N LEU A 19 -15.28 2.28 -24.68
CA LEU A 19 -15.36 2.10 -26.12
C LEU A 19 -16.80 2.26 -26.61
N LYS A 20 -17.74 1.52 -26.00
CA LYS A 20 -19.18 1.55 -26.39
C LYS A 20 -19.84 2.89 -26.10
N ARG A 21 -19.38 3.67 -25.12
CA ARG A 21 -19.88 5.03 -24.88
C ARG A 21 -19.40 6.05 -25.91
N GLU A 22 -18.18 5.87 -26.43
CA GLU A 22 -17.64 6.79 -27.43
C GLU A 22 -18.06 6.44 -28.86
N ASN A 23 -18.19 5.14 -29.14
CA ASN A 23 -18.68 4.68 -30.45
C ASN A 23 -19.48 3.38 -30.28
N ARG A 24 -20.79 3.47 -30.46
CA ARG A 24 -21.72 2.35 -30.36
C ARG A 24 -21.62 1.33 -31.48
N ASP A 25 -21.02 1.69 -32.62
CA ASP A 25 -20.85 0.80 -33.77
C ASP A 25 -19.70 -0.20 -33.61
N HIS A 26 -18.88 -0.04 -32.57
CA HIS A 26 -17.87 -1.04 -32.26
C HIS A 26 -18.52 -2.34 -31.81
N GLU A 27 -18.08 -3.44 -32.38
CA GLU A 27 -18.31 -4.78 -31.85
C GLU A 27 -17.27 -5.00 -30.71
N VAL A 28 -17.74 -5.06 -29.48
CA VAL A 28 -16.87 -5.23 -28.30
C VAL A 28 -17.21 -6.55 -27.62
N ILE A 29 -16.20 -7.42 -27.50
CA ILE A 29 -16.31 -8.75 -26.93
C ILE A 29 -15.37 -8.85 -25.73
N ILE A 30 -15.88 -9.29 -24.58
CA ILE A 30 -15.09 -9.64 -23.40
C ILE A 30 -15.05 -11.15 -23.29
N LEU A 31 -13.83 -11.70 -23.18
CA LEU A 31 -13.56 -13.11 -22.87
C LEU A 31 -12.98 -13.18 -21.45
N THR A 32 -13.55 -13.98 -20.58
CA THR A 32 -13.06 -14.15 -19.22
C THR A 32 -13.16 -15.59 -18.74
N LYS A 33 -12.08 -16.08 -18.14
CA LYS A 33 -12.03 -17.40 -17.49
C LYS A 33 -13.00 -17.52 -16.31
N SER A 34 -13.23 -16.41 -15.59
CA SER A 34 -14.08 -16.38 -14.41
C SER A 34 -15.55 -16.51 -14.77
N LYS A 35 -16.35 -17.09 -13.89
CA LYS A 35 -17.81 -17.08 -13.93
C LYS A 35 -18.36 -15.66 -13.72
N GLU A 36 -17.71 -14.89 -12.87
CA GLU A 36 -18.11 -13.53 -12.53
C GLU A 36 -17.25 -12.48 -13.24
N ILE A 37 -17.84 -11.34 -13.53
CA ILE A 37 -17.16 -10.14 -14.02
C ILE A 37 -17.37 -8.98 -13.05
N SER A 38 -16.57 -7.91 -13.21
CA SER A 38 -16.81 -6.64 -12.49
C SER A 38 -17.02 -6.83 -10.99
N TYR A 39 -16.26 -7.70 -10.34
CA TYR A 39 -16.35 -7.94 -8.90
C TYR A 39 -15.39 -7.05 -8.11
N ALA A 40 -15.74 -6.82 -6.85
CA ALA A 40 -15.02 -5.99 -5.90
C ALA A 40 -13.85 -6.77 -5.24
N GLY A 41 -12.74 -6.99 -5.98
CA GLY A 41 -11.57 -7.71 -5.45
C GLY A 41 -11.02 -7.13 -4.15
N CYS A 42 -10.98 -5.78 -4.03
CA CYS A 42 -10.55 -5.11 -2.78
C CYS A 42 -11.59 -5.20 -1.65
N GLY A 43 -12.82 -5.66 -1.93
CA GLY A 43 -13.88 -5.87 -0.92
C GLY A 43 -13.81 -7.22 -0.21
N LEU A 44 -13.00 -8.16 -0.72
CA LEU A 44 -12.98 -9.54 -0.25
C LEU A 44 -12.60 -9.68 1.23
N PRO A 45 -11.53 -9.03 1.74
CA PRO A 45 -11.21 -9.07 3.16
C PRO A 45 -12.36 -8.55 4.04
N TYR A 46 -13.01 -7.47 3.64
CA TYR A 46 -14.12 -6.87 4.38
C TYR A 46 -15.39 -7.71 4.36
N TYR A 47 -15.57 -8.55 3.34
CA TYR A 47 -16.62 -9.57 3.35
C TYR A 47 -16.29 -10.69 4.34
N VAL A 48 -15.04 -11.15 4.41
CA VAL A 48 -14.59 -12.11 5.44
C VAL A 48 -14.83 -11.57 6.84
N GLY A 49 -14.55 -10.29 7.08
CA GLY A 49 -14.78 -9.60 8.35
C GLY A 49 -16.24 -9.25 8.67
N ASN A 50 -17.20 -9.67 7.83
CA ASN A 50 -18.63 -9.36 7.97
C ASN A 50 -18.95 -7.85 7.98
N ILE A 51 -18.08 -7.01 7.44
CA ILE A 51 -18.33 -5.57 7.20
C ILE A 51 -19.21 -5.44 5.94
N ILE A 52 -18.85 -6.10 4.85
CA ILE A 52 -19.73 -6.35 3.72
C ILE A 52 -20.55 -7.59 4.06
N LYS A 53 -21.86 -7.42 4.24
CA LYS A 53 -22.71 -8.50 4.77
C LYS A 53 -23.21 -9.45 3.70
N ASP A 54 -23.62 -8.92 2.56
CA ASP A 54 -24.20 -9.68 1.47
C ASP A 54 -23.16 -9.96 0.37
N LYS A 55 -22.98 -11.25 0.02
CA LYS A 55 -22.11 -11.66 -1.08
C LYS A 55 -22.47 -11.03 -2.43
N ALA A 56 -23.74 -10.69 -2.62
CA ALA A 56 -24.19 -10.02 -3.85
C ALA A 56 -23.54 -8.64 -4.01
N GLN A 57 -23.12 -7.98 -2.92
CA GLN A 57 -22.42 -6.69 -2.97
C GLN A 57 -20.98 -6.82 -3.51
N LEU A 58 -20.41 -8.02 -3.53
CA LEU A 58 -19.11 -8.28 -4.17
C LEU A 58 -19.18 -8.23 -5.69
N ILE A 59 -20.37 -8.44 -6.27
CA ILE A 59 -20.58 -8.41 -7.72
C ILE A 59 -21.16 -7.06 -8.12
N VAL A 60 -20.34 -6.19 -8.69
CA VAL A 60 -20.75 -4.85 -9.10
C VAL A 60 -21.72 -4.92 -10.30
N ASN A 61 -21.41 -5.77 -11.28
CA ASN A 61 -22.29 -6.05 -12.42
C ASN A 61 -22.22 -7.53 -12.78
N THR A 62 -23.39 -8.14 -13.00
CA THR A 62 -23.45 -9.46 -13.65
C THR A 62 -23.15 -9.31 -15.15
N PRO A 63 -22.75 -10.40 -15.84
CA PRO A 63 -22.51 -10.38 -17.29
C PRO A 63 -23.70 -9.83 -18.09
N GLU A 64 -24.92 -10.25 -17.77
CA GLU A 64 -26.15 -9.84 -18.43
C GLU A 64 -26.46 -8.36 -18.19
N LYS A 65 -26.31 -7.89 -16.93
CA LYS A 65 -26.49 -6.48 -16.57
C LYS A 65 -25.47 -5.60 -17.29
N PHE A 66 -24.21 -6.02 -17.32
CA PHE A 66 -23.15 -5.29 -18.01
C PHE A 66 -23.40 -5.20 -19.52
N SER A 67 -23.77 -6.32 -20.16
CA SER A 67 -24.10 -6.37 -21.58
C SER A 67 -25.28 -5.46 -21.93
N LYS A 68 -26.35 -5.48 -21.12
CA LYS A 68 -27.52 -4.58 -21.32
C LYS A 68 -27.16 -3.10 -21.17
N LEU A 69 -26.30 -2.76 -20.20
CA LEU A 69 -25.89 -1.38 -19.94
C LEU A 69 -24.94 -0.83 -21.01
N THR A 70 -24.04 -1.66 -21.53
CA THR A 70 -22.97 -1.19 -22.41
C THR A 70 -23.20 -1.52 -23.89
N GLY A 71 -23.84 -2.63 -24.18
CA GLY A 71 -23.91 -3.23 -25.50
C GLY A 71 -22.69 -4.08 -25.87
N ALA A 72 -21.81 -4.37 -24.94
CA ALA A 72 -20.70 -5.30 -25.15
C ALA A 72 -21.18 -6.76 -24.94
N GLN A 73 -20.63 -7.69 -25.71
CA GLN A 73 -20.85 -9.12 -25.51
C GLN A 73 -19.88 -9.64 -24.45
N VAL A 74 -20.34 -10.51 -23.56
CA VAL A 74 -19.54 -11.08 -22.49
C VAL A 74 -19.61 -12.59 -22.52
N PHE A 75 -18.47 -13.23 -22.68
CA PHE A 75 -18.28 -14.68 -22.62
C PHE A 75 -17.53 -15.02 -21.33
N THR A 76 -18.25 -15.51 -20.35
CA THR A 76 -17.68 -16.04 -19.10
C THR A 76 -17.26 -17.50 -19.26
N GLU A 77 -16.44 -18.00 -18.34
CA GLU A 77 -15.92 -19.37 -18.36
C GLU A 77 -15.27 -19.71 -19.72
N THR A 78 -14.62 -18.68 -20.32
CA THR A 78 -13.96 -18.74 -21.61
C THR A 78 -12.50 -18.32 -21.43
N GLU A 79 -11.60 -19.31 -21.41
CA GLU A 79 -10.18 -19.09 -21.16
C GLU A 79 -9.41 -18.94 -22.45
N VAL A 80 -8.79 -17.78 -22.67
CA VAL A 80 -7.88 -17.58 -23.79
C VAL A 80 -6.57 -18.30 -23.53
N VAL A 81 -6.19 -19.20 -24.43
CA VAL A 81 -5.04 -20.08 -24.30
C VAL A 81 -3.97 -19.84 -25.37
N GLY A 82 -4.26 -19.06 -26.40
CA GLY A 82 -3.30 -18.75 -27.46
C GLY A 82 -3.63 -17.49 -28.22
N LEU A 83 -2.61 -16.93 -28.87
CA LEU A 83 -2.66 -15.72 -29.69
C LEU A 83 -2.00 -16.01 -31.05
N ASP A 84 -2.76 -15.77 -32.13
CA ASP A 84 -2.27 -15.77 -33.51
C ASP A 84 -2.26 -14.33 -34.03
N ARG A 85 -1.08 -13.73 -34.08
CA ARG A 85 -0.88 -12.33 -34.51
C ARG A 85 -1.06 -12.15 -36.00
N GLU A 86 -0.66 -13.14 -36.79
CA GLU A 86 -0.72 -13.08 -38.26
C GLU A 86 -2.17 -13.07 -38.73
N ASN A 87 -2.99 -13.95 -38.17
CA ASN A 87 -4.41 -14.07 -38.49
C ASN A 87 -5.29 -13.16 -37.62
N LYS A 88 -4.71 -12.36 -36.73
CA LYS A 88 -5.42 -11.47 -35.78
C LYS A 88 -6.55 -12.20 -35.06
N SER A 89 -6.21 -13.29 -34.40
CA SER A 89 -7.17 -14.10 -33.66
C SER A 89 -6.63 -14.59 -32.32
N VAL A 90 -7.52 -14.88 -31.39
CA VAL A 90 -7.23 -15.57 -30.14
C VAL A 90 -7.95 -16.88 -30.11
N LYS A 91 -7.27 -17.91 -29.59
CA LYS A 91 -7.84 -19.23 -29.29
C LYS A 91 -8.30 -19.25 -27.84
N ALA A 92 -9.49 -19.70 -27.60
CA ALA A 92 -10.07 -19.83 -26.27
C ALA A 92 -10.70 -21.21 -26.10
N ILE A 93 -10.79 -21.66 -24.84
CA ILE A 93 -11.50 -22.87 -24.44
C ILE A 93 -12.76 -22.44 -23.69
N ASP A 94 -13.92 -22.90 -24.13
CA ASP A 94 -15.15 -22.84 -23.34
C ASP A 94 -15.02 -23.88 -22.21
N LEU A 95 -14.94 -23.41 -20.97
CA LEU A 95 -14.70 -24.28 -19.80
C LEU A 95 -15.94 -25.10 -19.41
N LYS A 96 -17.13 -24.85 -20.00
CA LYS A 96 -18.34 -25.62 -19.78
C LYS A 96 -18.38 -26.84 -20.68
N THR A 97 -18.00 -26.65 -21.96
CA THR A 97 -18.06 -27.70 -22.99
C THR A 97 -16.70 -28.32 -23.26
N ASN A 98 -15.63 -27.67 -22.84
CA ASN A 98 -14.24 -28.00 -23.16
C ASN A 98 -13.92 -27.94 -24.66
N GLU A 99 -14.68 -27.15 -25.42
CA GLU A 99 -14.49 -26.93 -26.85
C GLU A 99 -13.56 -25.74 -27.12
N GLU A 100 -12.73 -25.85 -28.17
CA GLU A 100 -11.90 -24.74 -28.66
C GLU A 100 -12.74 -23.81 -29.52
N VAL A 101 -12.67 -22.49 -29.24
CA VAL A 101 -13.35 -21.43 -29.96
C VAL A 101 -12.34 -20.37 -30.38
N THR A 102 -12.45 -19.86 -31.59
CA THR A 102 -11.56 -18.79 -32.11
C THR A 102 -12.30 -17.48 -32.28
N PHE A 103 -11.70 -16.39 -31.81
CA PHE A 103 -12.24 -15.03 -31.96
C PHE A 103 -11.26 -14.16 -32.77
N SER A 104 -11.71 -13.67 -33.92
CA SER A 104 -10.95 -12.68 -34.71
C SER A 104 -11.12 -11.29 -34.14
N TYR A 105 -10.14 -10.39 -34.36
CA TYR A 105 -10.16 -9.01 -33.89
C TYR A 105 -9.57 -8.02 -34.90
N ASP A 106 -10.02 -6.77 -34.89
CA ASP A 106 -9.30 -5.64 -35.43
C ASP A 106 -8.30 -5.07 -34.41
N LYS A 107 -8.71 -5.03 -33.13
CA LYS A 107 -7.89 -4.65 -31.98
C LYS A 107 -8.09 -5.63 -30.85
N LEU A 108 -6.98 -5.98 -30.18
CA LEU A 108 -6.97 -6.87 -29.01
C LEU A 108 -6.53 -6.07 -27.77
N VAL A 109 -7.25 -6.25 -26.67
CA VAL A 109 -6.85 -5.73 -25.36
C VAL A 109 -6.58 -6.89 -24.41
N ILE A 110 -5.39 -6.95 -23.88
CA ILE A 110 -4.99 -7.94 -22.87
C ILE A 110 -5.12 -7.28 -21.50
N ALA A 111 -6.12 -7.69 -20.74
CA ALA A 111 -6.45 -7.20 -19.39
C ALA A 111 -6.68 -8.38 -18.42
N THR A 112 -5.85 -9.42 -18.57
CA THR A 112 -5.94 -10.71 -17.87
C THR A 112 -5.64 -10.61 -16.38
N GLY A 113 -5.07 -9.48 -15.94
CA GLY A 113 -4.74 -9.26 -14.55
C GLY A 113 -3.60 -10.15 -14.05
N ALA A 114 -3.66 -10.49 -12.76
CA ALA A 114 -2.69 -11.33 -12.09
C ALA A 114 -3.38 -12.35 -11.18
N SER A 115 -2.71 -13.44 -10.88
CA SER A 115 -3.16 -14.49 -9.97
C SER A 115 -2.24 -14.59 -8.75
N PRO A 116 -2.73 -15.04 -7.58
CA PRO A 116 -1.87 -15.31 -6.43
C PRO A 116 -0.75 -16.28 -6.78
N VAL A 117 0.42 -16.03 -6.24
CA VAL A 117 1.54 -16.97 -6.32
C VAL A 117 1.20 -18.20 -5.49
N LYS A 118 1.29 -19.38 -6.10
CA LYS A 118 1.19 -20.66 -5.42
C LYS A 118 2.61 -21.27 -5.36
N PRO A 119 3.33 -21.09 -4.23
CA PRO A 119 4.68 -21.62 -4.11
C PRO A 119 4.67 -23.14 -4.01
N PRO A 120 5.74 -23.83 -4.45
CA PRO A 120 5.83 -25.28 -4.36
C PRO A 120 6.18 -25.72 -2.93
N ILE A 121 5.22 -25.56 -2.01
CA ILE A 121 5.33 -25.92 -0.60
C ILE A 121 4.50 -27.16 -0.34
N GLU A 122 5.03 -28.11 0.44
CA GLU A 122 4.30 -29.28 0.89
C GLU A 122 2.98 -28.88 1.57
N GLY A 123 1.88 -29.54 1.21
CA GLY A 123 0.57 -29.31 1.78
C GLY A 123 -0.17 -28.08 1.26
N ILE A 124 0.32 -27.39 0.22
CA ILE A 124 -0.31 -26.18 -0.35
C ILE A 124 -1.73 -26.44 -0.89
N ASP A 125 -2.06 -27.67 -1.20
CA ASP A 125 -3.36 -28.12 -1.73
C ASP A 125 -4.28 -28.74 -0.66
N LEU A 126 -3.88 -28.74 0.61
CA LEU A 126 -4.71 -29.25 1.69
C LEU A 126 -5.96 -28.41 1.88
N PRO A 127 -7.13 -29.02 2.13
CA PRO A 127 -8.32 -28.32 2.62
C PRO A 127 -7.98 -27.48 3.86
N GLY A 128 -8.36 -26.20 3.84
CA GLY A 128 -7.98 -25.21 4.86
C GLY A 128 -6.85 -24.27 4.42
N VAL A 129 -6.32 -24.44 3.19
CA VAL A 129 -5.49 -23.44 2.54
C VAL A 129 -6.37 -22.55 1.65
N TYR A 130 -6.27 -21.23 1.83
CA TYR A 130 -7.05 -20.23 1.13
C TYR A 130 -6.15 -19.22 0.41
N PHE A 131 -6.68 -18.69 -0.67
CA PHE A 131 -6.16 -17.50 -1.35
C PHE A 131 -7.19 -16.38 -1.22
N MET A 132 -6.87 -15.16 -1.68
CA MET A 132 -7.78 -14.02 -1.60
C MET A 132 -7.76 -13.26 -2.94
N ARG A 133 -8.42 -13.82 -3.95
CA ARG A 133 -8.46 -13.23 -5.29
C ARG A 133 -9.85 -13.14 -5.89
N THR A 134 -10.69 -14.13 -5.66
CA THR A 134 -12.03 -14.24 -6.24
C THR A 134 -13.11 -14.13 -5.17
N PRO A 135 -14.35 -13.77 -5.52
CA PRO A 135 -15.47 -13.80 -4.58
C PRO A 135 -15.63 -15.16 -3.89
N GLU A 136 -15.41 -16.25 -4.61
CA GLU A 136 -15.49 -17.62 -4.09
C GLU A 136 -14.50 -17.87 -2.95
N ASP A 137 -13.26 -17.36 -3.08
CA ASP A 137 -12.24 -17.48 -2.02
C ASP A 137 -12.74 -16.87 -0.70
N ALA A 138 -13.30 -15.68 -0.75
CA ALA A 138 -13.81 -14.98 0.43
C ALA A 138 -15.08 -15.64 0.98
N ILE A 139 -15.97 -16.12 0.12
CA ILE A 139 -17.21 -16.82 0.50
C ILE A 139 -16.87 -18.10 1.25
N ASN A 140 -15.94 -18.90 0.73
CA ASN A 140 -15.54 -20.16 1.34
C ASN A 140 -14.83 -19.92 2.70
N LEU A 141 -13.88 -18.98 2.75
CA LEU A 141 -13.20 -18.64 4.00
C LEU A 141 -14.18 -18.17 5.08
N ARG A 142 -15.09 -17.26 4.74
CA ARG A 142 -16.10 -16.76 5.67
C ARG A 142 -17.03 -17.90 6.15
N ALA A 143 -17.53 -18.75 5.25
CA ALA A 143 -18.39 -19.86 5.61
C ALA A 143 -17.72 -20.83 6.60
N ASP A 144 -16.43 -21.10 6.46
CA ASP A 144 -15.69 -21.96 7.37
C ASP A 144 -15.40 -21.28 8.72
N ILE A 145 -15.24 -19.95 8.76
CA ILE A 145 -15.16 -19.18 10.01
C ILE A 145 -16.51 -19.23 10.74
N GLU A 146 -17.62 -18.92 10.05
CA GLU A 146 -18.98 -18.93 10.62
C GLU A 146 -19.41 -20.33 11.11
N ALA A 147 -18.96 -21.37 10.43
CA ALA A 147 -19.15 -22.77 10.86
C ALA A 147 -18.29 -23.18 12.07
N GLY A 148 -17.45 -22.28 12.60
CA GLY A 148 -16.55 -22.54 13.73
C GLY A 148 -15.40 -23.52 13.45
N LYS A 149 -15.12 -23.80 12.16
CA LYS A 149 -14.02 -24.69 11.75
C LYS A 149 -12.65 -24.05 11.91
N ILE A 150 -12.57 -22.69 11.87
CA ILE A 150 -11.34 -21.91 11.93
C ILE A 150 -11.33 -21.10 13.22
N LYS A 151 -10.45 -21.45 14.14
CA LYS A 151 -10.21 -20.74 15.41
C LYS A 151 -8.83 -20.10 15.46
N ARG A 152 -7.88 -20.66 14.71
CA ARG A 152 -6.49 -20.18 14.59
C ARG A 152 -6.10 -20.20 13.14
N ALA A 153 -5.55 -19.11 12.65
CA ALA A 153 -5.10 -19.01 11.28
C ALA A 153 -3.67 -18.46 11.19
N ALA A 154 -2.95 -18.90 10.16
CA ALA A 154 -1.71 -18.28 9.73
C ALA A 154 -1.96 -17.55 8.41
N VAL A 155 -1.64 -16.25 8.37
CA VAL A 155 -1.58 -15.46 7.15
C VAL A 155 -0.13 -15.41 6.70
N ILE A 156 0.14 -15.88 5.50
CA ILE A 156 1.50 -15.94 4.93
C ILE A 156 1.68 -14.77 3.97
N GLY A 157 2.56 -13.86 4.37
CA GLY A 157 2.80 -12.57 3.69
C GLY A 157 2.12 -11.40 4.41
N ALA A 158 2.92 -10.38 4.74
CA ALA A 158 2.52 -9.18 5.49
C ALA A 158 2.41 -7.94 4.59
N GLY A 159 2.00 -8.11 3.33
CA GLY A 159 1.57 -7.03 2.45
C GLY A 159 0.13 -6.56 2.79
N TYR A 160 -0.39 -5.59 2.03
CA TYR A 160 -1.72 -5.00 2.27
C TYR A 160 -2.83 -6.05 2.37
N ILE A 161 -2.92 -6.97 1.39
CA ILE A 161 -3.96 -8.01 1.35
C ILE A 161 -3.87 -8.92 2.60
N GLY A 162 -2.66 -9.38 2.94
CA GLY A 162 -2.45 -10.25 4.10
C GLY A 162 -2.86 -9.58 5.41
N LEU A 163 -2.47 -8.33 5.61
CA LEU A 163 -2.80 -7.59 6.84
C LEU A 163 -4.29 -7.23 6.92
N GLU A 164 -4.94 -6.86 5.81
CA GLU A 164 -6.39 -6.64 5.78
C GLU A 164 -7.17 -7.92 6.07
N VAL A 165 -6.74 -9.07 5.53
CA VAL A 165 -7.36 -10.35 5.86
C VAL A 165 -7.14 -10.71 7.33
N ALA A 166 -5.92 -10.49 7.86
CA ALA A 166 -5.60 -10.76 9.25
C ALA A 166 -6.49 -9.96 10.22
N GLU A 167 -6.64 -8.64 9.97
CA GLU A 167 -7.55 -7.78 10.73
C GLU A 167 -8.99 -8.28 10.68
N ASN A 168 -9.50 -8.55 9.48
CA ASN A 168 -10.88 -8.95 9.27
C ASN A 168 -11.19 -10.34 9.86
N MET A 169 -10.25 -11.28 9.85
CA MET A 169 -10.39 -12.56 10.55
C MET A 169 -10.36 -12.37 12.08
N ALA A 170 -9.49 -11.50 12.59
CA ALA A 170 -9.43 -11.19 14.02
C ALA A 170 -10.74 -10.56 14.52
N LEU A 171 -11.40 -9.70 13.72
CA LEU A 171 -12.73 -9.15 14.02
C LEU A 171 -13.80 -10.24 14.16
N GLN A 172 -13.63 -11.40 13.51
CA GLN A 172 -14.50 -12.57 13.64
C GLN A 172 -14.09 -13.51 14.79
N GLY A 173 -13.14 -13.11 15.63
CA GLY A 173 -12.68 -13.86 16.79
C GLY A 173 -11.66 -14.95 16.48
N VAL A 174 -11.10 -14.99 15.28
CA VAL A 174 -10.02 -15.91 14.91
C VAL A 174 -8.70 -15.40 15.50
N LYS A 175 -7.91 -16.29 16.12
CA LYS A 175 -6.54 -15.98 16.54
C LYS A 175 -5.63 -16.02 15.33
N VAL A 176 -5.09 -14.89 14.93
CA VAL A 176 -4.29 -14.75 13.71
C VAL A 176 -2.82 -14.57 14.03
N SER A 177 -1.97 -15.31 13.33
CA SER A 177 -0.53 -15.10 13.24
C SER A 177 -0.16 -14.75 11.81
N VAL A 178 0.65 -13.70 11.62
CA VAL A 178 1.17 -13.31 10.31
C VAL A 178 2.61 -13.82 10.19
N ILE A 179 2.93 -14.52 9.12
CA ILE A 179 4.26 -15.05 8.83
C ILE A 179 4.83 -14.28 7.64
N GLU A 180 5.95 -13.61 7.83
CA GLU A 180 6.58 -12.79 6.80
C GLU A 180 8.06 -13.14 6.64
N MET A 181 8.47 -13.42 5.41
CA MET A 181 9.86 -13.77 5.09
C MET A 181 10.78 -12.53 5.13
N ALA A 182 10.25 -11.37 4.76
CA ALA A 182 10.98 -10.11 4.83
C ALA A 182 11.24 -9.71 6.30
N PRO A 183 12.25 -8.86 6.55
CA PRO A 183 12.57 -8.40 7.90
C PRO A 183 11.49 -7.54 8.56
N ASN A 184 10.58 -6.97 7.78
CA ASN A 184 9.49 -6.11 8.25
C ASN A 184 8.18 -6.41 7.51
N ILE A 185 7.05 -6.12 8.14
CA ILE A 185 5.75 -6.03 7.47
C ILE A 185 5.73 -4.80 6.53
N LEU A 186 4.71 -4.64 5.68
CA LEU A 186 4.50 -3.44 4.87
C LEU A 186 5.77 -3.02 4.11
N THR A 187 6.38 -3.90 3.33
CA THR A 187 7.66 -3.69 2.63
C THR A 187 7.75 -2.42 1.76
N GLY A 188 6.63 -1.74 1.54
CA GLY A 188 6.61 -0.44 0.85
C GLY A 188 6.75 0.79 1.76
N PHE A 189 6.88 0.60 3.09
CA PHE A 189 7.14 1.65 4.07
C PHE A 189 8.60 1.62 4.53
N ASP A 190 9.08 2.73 5.08
CA ASP A 190 10.35 2.74 5.81
C ASP A 190 10.21 1.90 7.09
N LYS A 191 11.34 1.34 7.52
CA LYS A 191 11.41 0.34 8.61
C LYS A 191 10.71 0.80 9.89
N GLU A 192 10.95 2.02 10.32
CA GLU A 192 10.40 2.57 11.56
C GLU A 192 8.88 2.68 11.55
N PHE A 193 8.28 2.91 10.37
CA PHE A 193 6.83 2.93 10.18
C PHE A 193 6.24 1.52 10.20
N ALA A 194 6.94 0.57 9.58
CA ALA A 194 6.54 -0.83 9.60
C ALA A 194 6.61 -1.41 11.02
N GLU A 195 7.66 -1.12 11.77
CA GLU A 195 7.83 -1.55 13.18
C GLU A 195 6.76 -0.93 14.08
N TYR A 196 6.43 0.35 13.91
CA TYR A 196 5.33 0.97 14.65
C TYR A 196 3.99 0.26 14.40
N ALA A 197 3.69 -0.05 13.13
CA ALA A 197 2.47 -0.78 12.76
C ALA A 197 2.47 -2.21 13.33
N GLU A 198 3.61 -2.91 13.30
CA GLU A 198 3.78 -4.26 13.85
C GLU A 198 3.50 -4.28 15.36
N ASN A 199 4.05 -3.34 16.11
CA ASN A 199 3.79 -3.20 17.54
C ASN A 199 2.29 -2.97 17.82
N LYS A 200 1.62 -2.12 17.02
CA LYS A 200 0.17 -1.88 17.16
C LYS A 200 -0.67 -3.10 16.84
N LEU A 201 -0.29 -3.91 15.87
CA LEU A 201 -0.93 -5.19 15.58
C LEU A 201 -0.79 -6.16 16.77
N ALA A 202 0.41 -6.24 17.35
CA ALA A 202 0.69 -7.07 18.52
C ALA A 202 -0.13 -6.65 19.74
N ASP A 203 -0.27 -5.35 20.02
CA ASP A 203 -1.16 -4.80 21.07
C ASP A 203 -2.62 -5.26 20.91
N HIS A 204 -3.05 -5.59 19.68
CA HIS A 204 -4.39 -6.08 19.36
C HIS A 204 -4.45 -7.60 19.15
N GLY A 205 -3.37 -8.32 19.51
CA GLY A 205 -3.33 -9.78 19.48
C GLY A 205 -3.06 -10.40 18.11
N ILE A 206 -2.68 -9.60 17.11
CA ILE A 206 -2.22 -10.07 15.81
C ILE A 206 -0.69 -10.08 15.82
N MET A 207 -0.10 -11.29 15.99
CA MET A 207 1.35 -11.45 16.09
C MET A 207 1.97 -11.62 14.71
N ALA A 208 2.87 -10.73 14.32
CA ALA A 208 3.70 -10.89 13.12
C ALA A 208 5.03 -11.57 13.47
N PHE A 209 5.41 -12.54 12.67
CA PHE A 209 6.69 -13.26 12.73
C PHE A 209 7.48 -12.92 11.46
N THR A 210 8.19 -11.81 11.51
CA THR A 210 9.04 -11.32 10.42
C THR A 210 10.36 -12.09 10.35
N GLY A 211 11.06 -12.05 9.20
CA GLY A 211 12.26 -12.86 8.94
C GLY A 211 11.99 -14.37 9.09
N THR A 212 10.77 -14.81 8.82
CA THR A 212 10.30 -16.19 9.04
C THR A 212 9.68 -16.76 7.79
N LYS A 213 10.27 -17.84 7.26
CA LYS A 213 9.80 -18.52 6.05
C LYS A 213 8.82 -19.63 6.42
N LEU A 214 7.72 -19.77 5.66
CA LEU A 214 6.89 -20.97 5.66
C LEU A 214 7.62 -22.09 4.90
N GLU A 215 7.77 -23.25 5.48
CA GLU A 215 8.46 -24.41 4.89
C GLU A 215 7.49 -25.51 4.47
N ALA A 216 6.47 -25.80 5.29
CA ALA A 216 5.45 -26.81 4.97
C ALA A 216 4.13 -26.49 5.66
N ILE A 217 3.04 -27.01 5.07
CA ILE A 217 1.70 -27.04 5.65
C ILE A 217 1.37 -28.51 5.89
N LEU A 218 1.03 -28.88 7.11
CA LEU A 218 0.94 -30.28 7.54
C LEU A 218 -0.44 -30.60 8.11
N GLY A 219 -0.91 -31.84 7.88
CA GLY A 219 -2.15 -32.37 8.45
C GLY A 219 -2.63 -33.58 7.69
N GLU A 220 -3.55 -34.35 8.30
CA GLU A 220 -4.20 -35.50 7.68
C GLU A 220 -5.56 -35.08 7.08
N GLY A 221 -5.60 -34.98 5.73
CA GLY A 221 -6.80 -34.61 4.98
C GLY A 221 -7.23 -33.14 5.11
N LYS A 222 -6.61 -32.32 5.98
CA LYS A 222 -6.82 -30.88 6.13
C LYS A 222 -5.65 -30.24 6.85
N VAL A 223 -5.58 -28.91 6.84
CA VAL A 223 -4.58 -28.14 7.60
C VAL A 223 -4.75 -28.38 9.11
N GLU A 224 -3.66 -28.70 9.81
CA GLU A 224 -3.59 -28.84 11.27
C GLU A 224 -2.45 -28.04 11.89
N LYS A 225 -1.36 -27.84 11.15
CA LYS A 225 -0.19 -27.05 11.58
C LYS A 225 0.62 -26.57 10.39
N ILE A 226 1.43 -25.56 10.62
CA ILE A 226 2.48 -25.13 9.70
C ILE A 226 3.85 -25.40 10.31
N GLN A 227 4.83 -25.69 9.45
CA GLN A 227 6.25 -25.65 9.79
C GLN A 227 6.86 -24.38 9.21
N THR A 228 7.50 -23.60 10.06
CA THR A 228 8.27 -22.43 9.65
C THR A 228 9.74 -22.65 9.89
N SER A 229 10.61 -21.78 9.34
CA SER A 229 12.06 -21.80 9.58
C SER A 229 12.45 -21.63 11.06
N ARG A 230 11.53 -21.22 11.93
CA ARG A 230 11.79 -21.04 13.36
C ARG A 230 11.10 -22.08 14.24
N ARG A 231 9.85 -22.46 13.93
CA ARG A 231 9.06 -23.39 14.76
C ARG A 231 7.83 -23.93 14.03
N ALA A 232 7.29 -25.00 14.54
CA ALA A 232 5.96 -25.46 14.15
C ALA A 232 4.86 -24.67 14.90
N MET A 233 3.73 -24.43 14.24
CA MET A 233 2.58 -23.72 14.81
C MET A 233 1.29 -24.45 14.47
N LYS A 234 0.43 -24.69 15.46
CA LYS A 234 -0.87 -25.30 15.27
C LYS A 234 -1.85 -24.27 14.73
N VAL A 235 -2.45 -24.56 13.56
CA VAL A 235 -3.42 -23.70 12.88
C VAL A 235 -4.53 -24.54 12.28
N ASP A 236 -5.70 -23.95 12.07
CA ASP A 236 -6.85 -24.60 11.45
C ASP A 236 -6.99 -24.15 9.97
N ALA A 237 -6.35 -23.02 9.62
CA ALA A 237 -6.35 -22.46 8.26
C ALA A 237 -5.02 -21.73 7.95
N VAL A 238 -4.68 -21.70 6.66
CA VAL A 238 -3.57 -20.93 6.10
C VAL A 238 -4.09 -20.04 4.97
N ILE A 239 -3.82 -18.74 5.05
CA ILE A 239 -4.17 -17.79 4.00
C ILE A 239 -2.89 -17.37 3.27
N MET A 240 -2.79 -17.72 2.00
CA MET A 240 -1.62 -17.43 1.18
C MET A 240 -1.72 -16.03 0.55
N SER A 241 -0.81 -15.14 0.92
CA SER A 241 -0.74 -13.74 0.47
C SER A 241 0.69 -13.33 0.08
N VAL A 242 1.45 -14.26 -0.51
CA VAL A 242 2.89 -14.16 -0.84
C VAL A 242 3.17 -13.48 -2.19
N GLY A 243 2.26 -12.65 -2.63
CA GLY A 243 2.38 -11.92 -3.89
C GLY A 243 1.52 -12.48 -5.01
N ILE A 244 1.62 -11.85 -6.17
CA ILE A 244 0.83 -12.16 -7.35
C ILE A 244 1.75 -12.28 -8.58
N ARG A 245 1.26 -12.95 -9.61
CA ARG A 245 1.97 -13.12 -10.90
C ARG A 245 1.04 -12.73 -12.05
N PRO A 246 1.51 -11.96 -13.05
CA PRO A 246 0.72 -11.61 -14.23
C PRO A 246 0.23 -12.85 -14.99
N ASN A 247 -1.00 -12.80 -15.50
CA ASN A 247 -1.60 -13.90 -16.27
C ASN A 247 -1.25 -13.74 -17.76
N THR A 248 0.01 -13.99 -18.11
CA THR A 248 0.58 -13.75 -19.44
C THR A 248 1.19 -15.01 -20.06
N ALA A 249 1.07 -16.17 -19.42
CA ALA A 249 1.70 -17.42 -19.88
C ALA A 249 1.27 -17.82 -21.30
N PHE A 250 0.02 -17.52 -21.71
CA PHE A 250 -0.49 -17.81 -23.04
C PHE A 250 0.17 -16.97 -24.15
N LEU A 251 0.98 -15.98 -23.80
CA LEU A 251 1.78 -15.16 -24.72
C LEU A 251 3.18 -15.72 -24.97
N ALA A 252 3.54 -16.84 -24.35
CA ALA A 252 4.80 -17.50 -24.63
C ALA A 252 4.91 -17.79 -26.14
N ASP A 253 6.09 -17.53 -26.72
CA ASP A 253 6.40 -17.78 -28.13
C ASP A 253 5.55 -16.99 -29.15
N THR A 254 4.73 -16.03 -28.72
CA THR A 254 3.93 -15.17 -29.60
C THR A 254 4.69 -13.94 -30.12
N GLY A 255 5.87 -13.66 -29.56
CA GLY A 255 6.68 -12.47 -29.88
C GLY A 255 6.14 -11.16 -29.25
N ILE A 256 5.17 -11.21 -28.34
CA ILE A 256 4.80 -10.05 -27.50
C ILE A 256 5.89 -9.87 -26.43
N GLU A 257 6.42 -8.64 -26.31
CA GLU A 257 7.48 -8.33 -25.36
C GLU A 257 6.98 -8.33 -23.92
N LEU A 258 7.60 -9.15 -23.09
CA LEU A 258 7.34 -9.23 -21.65
C LEU A 258 8.53 -8.67 -20.84
N MET A 259 8.24 -8.09 -19.70
CA MET A 259 9.23 -7.70 -18.70
C MET A 259 9.71 -8.93 -17.90
N PRO A 260 10.85 -8.87 -17.19
CA PRO A 260 11.36 -10.00 -16.41
C PRO A 260 10.38 -10.56 -15.36
N ASN A 261 9.47 -9.75 -14.85
CA ASN A 261 8.42 -10.18 -13.90
C ASN A 261 7.17 -10.78 -14.58
N GLY A 262 7.20 -10.89 -15.91
CA GLY A 262 6.11 -11.44 -16.72
C GLY A 262 5.02 -10.45 -17.11
N THR A 263 5.10 -9.17 -16.73
CA THR A 263 4.15 -8.15 -17.21
C THR A 263 4.41 -7.80 -18.67
N ILE A 264 3.36 -7.41 -19.38
CA ILE A 264 3.45 -6.98 -20.77
C ILE A 264 4.08 -5.58 -20.83
N LYS A 265 5.11 -5.44 -21.66
CA LYS A 265 5.73 -4.14 -21.94
C LYS A 265 4.81 -3.32 -22.84
N VAL A 266 4.43 -2.12 -22.38
CA VAL A 266 3.63 -1.17 -23.15
C VAL A 266 4.28 0.21 -23.17
N ASN A 267 3.93 1.01 -24.18
CA ASN A 267 4.29 2.43 -24.21
C ASN A 267 3.26 3.28 -23.42
N GLU A 268 3.44 4.59 -23.42
CA GLU A 268 2.55 5.54 -22.73
C GLU A 268 1.10 5.60 -23.30
N TYR A 269 0.85 4.96 -24.44
CA TYR A 269 -0.47 4.83 -25.06
C TYR A 269 -1.09 3.46 -24.83
N PHE A 270 -0.44 2.59 -24.04
CA PHE A 270 -0.80 1.19 -23.76
C PHE A 270 -0.66 0.25 -24.96
N GLU A 271 0.07 0.65 -25.99
CA GLU A 271 0.42 -0.18 -27.15
C GLU A 271 1.56 -1.13 -26.78
N THR A 272 1.46 -2.38 -27.22
CA THR A 272 2.56 -3.36 -27.18
C THR A 272 3.51 -3.16 -28.35
N ASN A 273 4.42 -4.09 -28.59
CA ASN A 273 5.22 -4.16 -29.81
C ASN A 273 4.41 -4.61 -31.06
N ASP A 274 3.10 -4.71 -30.95
CA ASP A 274 2.15 -4.92 -32.06
C ASP A 274 1.09 -3.80 -32.05
N ALA A 275 0.97 -3.07 -33.16
CA ALA A 275 0.09 -1.91 -33.30
C ALA A 275 -1.42 -2.21 -33.13
N ASN A 276 -1.80 -3.48 -33.15
CA ASN A 276 -3.19 -3.91 -32.93
C ASN A 276 -3.45 -4.49 -31.55
N ILE A 277 -2.40 -4.60 -30.70
CA ILE A 277 -2.49 -5.25 -29.39
C ILE A 277 -2.10 -4.27 -28.29
N TYR A 278 -2.99 -4.12 -27.33
CA TYR A 278 -2.88 -3.23 -26.18
C TYR A 278 -2.92 -4.01 -24.88
N SER A 279 -2.38 -3.46 -23.81
CA SER A 279 -2.52 -4.07 -22.48
C SER A 279 -2.67 -3.02 -21.39
N ALA A 280 -3.47 -3.34 -20.35
CA ALA A 280 -3.68 -2.51 -19.18
C ALA A 280 -4.06 -3.33 -17.93
N GLY A 281 -3.89 -2.74 -16.75
CA GLY A 281 -4.16 -3.36 -15.46
C GLY A 281 -3.00 -4.23 -14.98
N ASP A 282 -3.28 -5.15 -14.04
CA ASP A 282 -2.24 -5.90 -13.32
C ASP A 282 -1.32 -6.77 -14.21
N CYS A 283 -1.66 -6.97 -15.49
CA CYS A 283 -0.80 -7.70 -16.44
C CYS A 283 0.14 -6.80 -17.24
N ALA A 284 0.03 -5.46 -17.13
CA ALA A 284 0.86 -4.50 -17.85
C ALA A 284 1.91 -3.83 -16.96
N MET A 285 3.05 -3.44 -17.57
CA MET A 285 4.06 -2.61 -16.93
C MET A 285 3.81 -1.15 -17.29
N VAL A 286 3.84 -0.28 -16.29
CA VAL A 286 3.67 1.17 -16.45
C VAL A 286 4.95 1.91 -16.04
N LYS A 287 4.90 3.24 -15.97
CA LYS A 287 6.03 4.10 -15.62
C LYS A 287 5.83 4.76 -14.26
N ASN A 288 6.91 4.85 -13.48
CA ASN A 288 6.93 5.70 -12.29
C ASN A 288 7.12 7.17 -12.69
N VAL A 289 6.25 8.05 -12.18
CA VAL A 289 6.27 9.49 -12.53
C VAL A 289 7.53 10.20 -12.03
N LEU A 290 8.08 9.79 -10.89
CA LEU A 290 9.24 10.46 -10.28
C LEU A 290 10.56 10.07 -10.95
N THR A 291 10.71 8.77 -11.23
CA THR A 291 11.98 8.20 -11.72
C THR A 291 12.01 7.98 -13.22
N GLY A 292 10.84 7.94 -13.87
CA GLY A 292 10.72 7.54 -15.27
C GLY A 292 10.90 6.04 -15.51
N ALA A 293 11.31 5.28 -14.50
CA ALA A 293 11.58 3.85 -14.61
C ALA A 293 10.30 3.01 -14.75
N PRO A 294 10.38 1.83 -15.39
CA PRO A 294 9.28 0.86 -15.36
C PRO A 294 8.89 0.51 -13.92
N THR A 295 7.59 0.46 -13.66
CA THR A 295 7.04 0.07 -12.36
C THR A 295 5.76 -0.73 -12.52
N TRP A 296 5.50 -1.62 -11.58
CA TRP A 296 4.30 -2.43 -11.57
C TRP A 296 3.29 -1.88 -10.56
N SER A 297 2.06 -1.62 -11.02
CA SER A 297 0.98 -1.07 -10.19
C SER A 297 -0.27 -1.94 -10.26
N PRO A 298 -0.29 -3.11 -9.58
CA PRO A 298 -1.44 -4.01 -9.59
C PRO A 298 -2.55 -3.49 -8.66
N MET A 299 -3.11 -2.34 -9.00
CA MET A 299 -4.12 -1.63 -8.21
C MET A 299 -5.39 -1.39 -9.03
N GLY A 300 -6.55 -1.63 -8.43
CA GLY A 300 -7.84 -1.41 -9.08
C GLY A 300 -8.07 0.04 -9.54
N SER A 301 -7.53 1.03 -8.82
CA SER A 301 -7.56 2.44 -9.20
C SER A 301 -6.76 2.69 -10.48
N SER A 302 -5.50 2.22 -10.54
CA SER A 302 -4.65 2.30 -11.74
C SER A 302 -5.32 1.63 -12.93
N ALA A 303 -5.79 0.39 -12.77
CA ALA A 303 -6.45 -0.38 -13.82
C ALA A 303 -7.68 0.35 -14.43
N ASN A 304 -8.45 1.08 -13.61
CA ASN A 304 -9.58 1.86 -14.07
C ASN A 304 -9.16 3.10 -14.87
N ILE A 305 -8.12 3.82 -14.43
CA ILE A 305 -7.56 4.97 -15.14
C ILE A 305 -6.96 4.51 -16.49
N GLU A 306 -6.14 3.48 -16.44
CA GLU A 306 -5.50 2.86 -17.61
C GLU A 306 -6.53 2.41 -18.64
N GLY A 307 -7.53 1.64 -18.24
CA GLY A 307 -8.58 1.16 -19.12
C GLY A 307 -9.38 2.30 -19.77
N ARG A 308 -9.59 3.44 -19.06
CA ARG A 308 -10.24 4.61 -19.62
C ARG A 308 -9.38 5.28 -20.70
N ILE A 309 -8.08 5.48 -20.45
CA ILE A 309 -7.16 6.13 -21.38
C ILE A 309 -6.94 5.23 -22.61
N LEU A 310 -6.70 3.93 -22.38
CA LEU A 310 -6.52 2.94 -23.44
C LEU A 310 -7.70 2.93 -24.41
N ALA A 311 -8.94 2.91 -23.92
CA ALA A 311 -10.13 2.98 -24.77
C ALA A 311 -10.17 4.25 -25.64
N GLN A 312 -9.73 5.38 -25.10
CA GLN A 312 -9.63 6.62 -25.85
C GLN A 312 -8.53 6.56 -26.93
N ASN A 313 -7.44 5.89 -26.63
CA ASN A 313 -6.33 5.69 -27.58
C ASN A 313 -6.74 4.75 -28.72
N ILE A 314 -7.46 3.67 -28.44
CA ILE A 314 -8.06 2.81 -29.47
C ILE A 314 -9.00 3.63 -30.40
N ASN A 315 -9.69 4.62 -29.86
CA ASN A 315 -10.54 5.55 -30.63
C ASN A 315 -9.75 6.71 -31.30
N GLY A 316 -8.42 6.65 -31.30
CA GLY A 316 -7.54 7.56 -32.04
C GLY A 316 -7.17 8.86 -31.32
N LYS A 317 -7.42 9.01 -30.00
CA LYS A 317 -7.14 10.26 -29.28
C LYS A 317 -5.67 10.49 -28.92
N ARG A 318 -4.83 9.47 -28.88
CA ARG A 318 -3.39 9.56 -28.55
C ARG A 318 -3.10 10.29 -27.23
N ILE A 319 -3.72 9.86 -26.14
CA ILE A 319 -3.53 10.41 -24.79
C ILE A 319 -2.43 9.63 -24.08
N ALA A 320 -1.33 10.29 -23.79
CA ALA A 320 -0.23 9.69 -23.03
C ALA A 320 -0.60 9.52 -21.57
N TYR A 321 -0.41 8.31 -21.02
CA TYR A 321 -0.52 8.04 -19.60
C TYR A 321 0.74 8.50 -18.87
N ARG A 322 0.57 9.33 -17.84
CA ARG A 322 1.72 9.89 -17.09
C ARG A 322 2.45 8.84 -16.25
N GLY A 323 1.76 7.76 -15.88
CA GLY A 323 2.27 6.74 -14.99
C GLY A 323 1.69 6.84 -13.57
N VAL A 324 2.36 6.20 -12.62
CA VAL A 324 1.95 6.10 -11.22
C VAL A 324 3.03 6.64 -10.29
N VAL A 325 2.65 7.05 -9.08
CA VAL A 325 3.59 7.48 -8.02
C VAL A 325 3.73 6.43 -6.91
N GLY A 326 3.03 5.30 -7.01
CA GLY A 326 3.12 4.21 -6.02
C GLY A 326 2.26 4.47 -4.77
N THR A 327 1.02 4.94 -4.97
CA THR A 327 0.09 5.26 -3.88
C THR A 327 -0.64 4.02 -3.38
N ALA A 328 -0.73 3.88 -2.05
CA ALA A 328 -1.51 2.85 -1.40
C ALA A 328 -2.02 3.31 -0.03
N VAL A 329 -3.18 2.82 0.34
CA VAL A 329 -3.76 2.94 1.68
C VAL A 329 -4.32 1.61 2.11
N ALA A 330 -4.28 1.31 3.40
CA ALA A 330 -4.89 0.12 3.99
C ALA A 330 -5.37 0.38 5.41
N LYS A 331 -6.37 -0.36 5.82
CA LYS A 331 -6.83 -0.42 7.20
C LYS A 331 -6.22 -1.66 7.87
N LEU A 332 -5.42 -1.47 8.90
CA LEU A 332 -4.75 -2.57 9.61
C LEU A 332 -5.48 -2.99 10.88
N LEU A 333 -6.23 -2.06 11.50
CA LEU A 333 -7.04 -2.26 12.71
C LEU A 333 -8.23 -1.29 12.66
N PRO A 334 -9.27 -1.47 13.45
CA PRO A 334 -10.41 -0.55 13.50
C PRO A 334 -10.02 0.93 13.70
N ASN A 335 -8.90 1.17 14.38
CA ASN A 335 -8.38 2.49 14.71
C ASN A 335 -6.93 2.70 14.20
N LEU A 336 -6.50 1.97 13.20
CA LEU A 336 -5.18 2.12 12.60
C LEU A 336 -5.24 2.00 11.08
N ASN A 337 -5.08 3.13 10.41
CA ASN A 337 -4.95 3.23 8.97
C ASN A 337 -3.50 3.55 8.62
N VAL A 338 -3.05 3.06 7.48
CA VAL A 338 -1.74 3.38 6.90
C VAL A 338 -1.93 3.89 5.49
N GLY A 339 -1.12 4.85 5.11
CA GLY A 339 -1.13 5.38 3.75
C GLY A 339 0.26 5.84 3.32
N ARG A 340 0.55 5.71 2.03
CA ARG A 340 1.80 6.19 1.46
C ARG A 340 1.65 6.57 -0.01
N THR A 341 2.56 7.42 -0.48
CA THR A 341 2.81 7.64 -1.90
C THR A 341 4.27 8.02 -2.13
N GLY A 342 4.78 7.81 -3.33
CA GLY A 342 6.15 8.11 -3.70
C GLY A 342 7.16 7.08 -3.20
N LEU A 343 8.37 7.55 -3.00
CA LEU A 343 9.54 6.76 -2.64
C LEU A 343 9.73 6.72 -1.12
N THR A 344 10.23 5.60 -0.61
CA THR A 344 10.87 5.53 0.72
C THR A 344 12.23 6.24 0.66
N GLU A 345 12.85 6.53 1.81
CA GLU A 345 14.21 7.10 1.82
C GLU A 345 15.22 6.21 1.10
N VAL A 346 15.11 4.89 1.28
CA VAL A 346 16.00 3.91 0.62
C VAL A 346 15.78 3.96 -0.89
N ALA A 347 14.54 3.86 -1.34
CA ALA A 347 14.21 3.89 -2.77
C ALA A 347 14.57 5.23 -3.43
N ALA A 348 14.50 6.34 -2.70
CA ALA A 348 14.94 7.65 -3.18
C ALA A 348 16.46 7.70 -3.40
N LYS A 349 17.24 7.17 -2.46
CA LYS A 349 18.71 7.03 -2.61
C LYS A 349 19.08 6.14 -3.79
N GLU A 350 18.42 4.99 -3.92
CA GLU A 350 18.63 4.05 -5.04
C GLU A 350 18.27 4.69 -6.39
N ALA A 351 17.29 5.58 -6.41
CA ALA A 351 16.90 6.35 -7.60
C ALA A 351 17.83 7.55 -7.90
N GLY A 352 18.87 7.76 -7.09
CA GLY A 352 19.89 8.82 -7.31
C GLY A 352 19.52 10.19 -6.71
N PHE A 353 18.47 10.28 -5.88
CA PHE A 353 18.15 11.49 -5.13
C PHE A 353 18.99 11.61 -3.86
N ASN A 354 19.09 12.81 -3.32
CA ASN A 354 19.68 13.13 -2.02
C ASN A 354 18.55 13.38 -0.97
N PRO A 355 17.89 12.33 -0.44
CA PRO A 355 16.71 12.54 0.38
C PRO A 355 17.03 13.15 1.74
N ILE A 356 16.15 14.05 2.17
CA ILE A 356 16.00 14.47 3.56
C ILE A 356 14.54 14.27 3.98
N SER A 357 14.34 13.79 5.19
CA SER A 357 13.02 13.54 5.73
C SER A 357 12.85 14.08 7.13
N VAL A 358 11.60 14.13 7.60
CA VAL A 358 11.27 14.37 9.00
C VAL A 358 10.08 13.50 9.41
N VAL A 359 10.13 12.97 10.63
CA VAL A 359 8.99 12.30 11.27
C VAL A 359 8.33 13.23 12.27
N THR A 360 7.04 13.46 12.08
CA THR A 360 6.23 14.28 12.99
C THR A 360 5.08 13.49 13.58
N VAL A 361 4.69 13.81 14.81
CA VAL A 361 3.45 13.37 15.46
C VAL A 361 2.57 14.59 15.64
N VAL A 362 1.46 14.61 14.93
CA VAL A 362 0.54 15.76 14.87
C VAL A 362 -0.91 15.30 15.06
N ASP A 363 -1.78 16.18 15.53
CA ASP A 363 -3.20 15.86 15.66
C ASP A 363 -3.85 15.79 14.27
N ASP A 364 -4.71 14.79 14.03
CA ASP A 364 -5.47 14.63 12.78
C ASP A 364 -6.55 15.70 12.60
N LYS A 365 -7.07 16.23 13.71
CA LYS A 365 -8.05 17.30 13.81
C LYS A 365 -7.85 18.08 15.11
N ALA A 366 -8.64 19.11 15.34
CA ALA A 366 -8.55 19.92 16.55
C ALA A 366 -8.60 19.04 17.82
N HIS A 367 -7.60 19.15 18.69
CA HIS A 367 -7.44 18.28 19.87
C HIS A 367 -8.62 18.32 20.85
N TYR A 368 -9.39 19.41 20.86
CA TYR A 368 -10.59 19.58 21.67
C TYR A 368 -11.85 18.97 21.03
N TYR A 369 -11.76 18.47 19.78
CA TYR A 369 -12.88 17.84 19.11
C TYR A 369 -12.91 16.33 19.40
N ALA A 370 -14.12 15.80 19.64
CA ALA A 370 -14.30 14.38 19.98
C ALA A 370 -13.71 13.46 18.90
N GLY A 371 -13.00 12.43 19.34
CA GLY A 371 -12.35 11.46 18.47
C GLY A 371 -11.10 12.00 17.76
N ALA A 372 -10.51 13.10 18.24
CA ALA A 372 -9.18 13.51 17.79
C ALA A 372 -8.13 12.45 18.10
N SER A 373 -7.25 12.20 17.14
CA SER A 373 -6.18 11.21 17.22
C SER A 373 -4.88 11.77 16.65
N ASN A 374 -3.80 11.01 16.72
CA ASN A 374 -2.53 11.43 16.16
C ASN A 374 -2.32 10.84 14.77
N PHE A 375 -1.74 11.63 13.87
CA PHE A 375 -1.02 11.16 12.71
C PHE A 375 0.48 11.12 13.00
N MET A 376 1.12 10.04 12.60
CA MET A 376 2.55 9.92 12.40
C MET A 376 2.80 10.13 10.92
N ILE A 377 3.53 11.20 10.58
CA ILE A 377 3.79 11.57 9.19
C ILE A 377 5.29 11.61 8.96
N LYS A 378 5.78 10.89 7.95
CA LYS A 378 7.12 11.04 7.40
C LYS A 378 7.01 11.67 6.03
N LEU A 379 7.58 12.87 5.86
CA LEU A 379 7.68 13.56 4.58
C LEU A 379 9.11 13.49 4.07
N ILE A 380 9.29 13.12 2.81
CA ILE A 380 10.58 12.91 2.17
C ILE A 380 10.69 13.84 0.98
N VAL A 381 11.77 14.62 0.91
CA VAL A 381 12.09 15.51 -0.22
C VAL A 381 13.52 15.29 -0.68
N ASP A 382 13.83 15.68 -1.89
CA ASP A 382 15.21 15.81 -2.34
C ASP A 382 15.84 17.07 -1.75
N ARG A 383 16.95 16.94 -1.06
CA ARG A 383 17.62 18.05 -0.36
C ARG A 383 18.07 19.17 -1.32
N ASP A 384 18.44 18.80 -2.53
CA ASP A 384 19.07 19.73 -3.47
C ASP A 384 18.03 20.55 -4.25
N SER A 385 16.96 19.90 -4.69
CA SER A 385 15.89 20.51 -5.47
C SER A 385 14.64 20.86 -4.68
N LEU A 386 14.54 20.38 -3.44
CA LEU A 386 13.35 20.42 -2.58
C LEU A 386 12.11 19.75 -3.20
N LYS A 387 12.29 18.93 -4.25
CA LYS A 387 11.23 18.19 -4.90
C LYS A 387 10.63 17.17 -3.92
N VAL A 388 9.30 17.11 -3.87
CA VAL A 388 8.59 16.15 -3.02
C VAL A 388 8.76 14.74 -3.59
N LEU A 389 9.32 13.83 -2.80
CA LEU A 389 9.64 12.46 -3.20
C LEU A 389 8.68 11.43 -2.62
N GLY A 390 8.11 11.66 -1.44
CA GLY A 390 7.19 10.72 -0.83
C GLY A 390 6.64 11.15 0.51
N VAL A 391 5.57 10.49 0.92
CA VAL A 391 4.98 10.62 2.25
C VAL A 391 4.50 9.26 2.75
N GLN A 392 4.63 9.04 4.06
CA GLN A 392 4.06 7.91 4.78
C GLN A 392 3.28 8.45 5.96
N VAL A 393 2.08 7.90 6.18
CA VAL A 393 1.15 8.35 7.23
C VAL A 393 0.57 7.15 7.95
N ILE A 394 0.57 7.18 9.27
CA ILE A 394 -0.11 6.20 10.11
C ILE A 394 -1.00 6.94 11.12
N GLY A 395 -2.21 6.45 11.36
CA GLY A 395 -3.11 6.98 12.37
C GLY A 395 -4.53 6.47 12.27
N ALA A 396 -5.39 6.84 13.21
CA ALA A 396 -6.79 6.41 13.23
C ALA A 396 -7.68 7.22 12.26
N GLY A 397 -7.26 8.43 11.90
CA GLY A 397 -8.04 9.34 11.04
C GLY A 397 -7.91 9.04 9.55
N ALA A 398 -8.30 10.01 8.73
CA ALA A 398 -8.29 9.96 7.27
C ALA A 398 -6.86 10.16 6.72
N VAL A 399 -6.02 9.14 6.81
CA VAL A 399 -4.62 9.17 6.32
C VAL A 399 -4.56 9.43 4.81
N ASP A 400 -5.55 8.95 4.06
CA ASP A 400 -5.74 9.14 2.62
C ASP A 400 -5.80 10.63 2.25
N LYS A 401 -6.39 11.48 3.08
CA LYS A 401 -6.45 12.92 2.84
C LYS A 401 -5.06 13.56 2.70
N VAL A 402 -4.12 13.19 3.57
CA VAL A 402 -2.73 13.67 3.51
C VAL A 402 -2.02 13.09 2.29
N VAL A 403 -2.22 11.80 2.04
CA VAL A 403 -1.63 11.09 0.90
C VAL A 403 -2.09 11.70 -0.42
N ASP A 404 -3.39 11.97 -0.59
CA ASP A 404 -3.96 12.51 -1.84
C ASP A 404 -3.47 13.93 -2.15
N VAL A 405 -3.27 14.78 -1.13
CA VAL A 405 -2.64 16.09 -1.33
C VAL A 405 -1.23 15.93 -1.87
N VAL A 406 -0.44 15.01 -1.29
CA VAL A 406 0.95 14.77 -1.73
C VAL A 406 0.98 14.10 -3.10
N VAL A 407 0.07 13.16 -3.42
CA VAL A 407 -0.08 12.61 -4.78
C VAL A 407 -0.29 13.71 -5.81
N THR A 408 -1.18 14.65 -5.49
CA THR A 408 -1.48 15.79 -6.37
C THR A 408 -0.24 16.65 -6.59
N ALA A 409 0.44 17.03 -5.50
CA ALA A 409 1.67 17.81 -5.54
C ALA A 409 2.76 17.12 -6.38
N MET A 410 3.04 15.86 -6.11
CA MET A 410 4.04 15.08 -6.86
C MET A 410 3.69 14.96 -8.34
N SER A 411 2.41 14.76 -8.67
CA SER A 411 1.93 14.67 -10.05
C SER A 411 2.08 15.99 -10.82
N MET A 412 2.17 17.11 -10.10
CA MET A 412 2.41 18.46 -10.67
C MET A 412 3.88 18.87 -10.61
N GLY A 413 4.77 18.02 -10.06
CA GLY A 413 6.19 18.31 -9.92
C GLY A 413 6.52 19.31 -8.83
N ALA A 414 5.68 19.41 -7.80
CA ALA A 414 5.81 20.37 -6.71
C ALA A 414 7.08 20.16 -5.87
N THR A 415 7.57 21.27 -5.32
CA THR A 415 8.62 21.36 -4.32
C THR A 415 8.03 21.51 -2.91
N LEU A 416 8.88 21.48 -1.90
CA LEU A 416 8.47 21.73 -0.51
C LEU A 416 7.87 23.13 -0.33
N HIS A 417 8.35 24.14 -1.08
CA HIS A 417 7.79 25.50 -1.05
C HIS A 417 6.35 25.57 -1.55
N ASP A 418 6.00 24.75 -2.54
CA ASP A 418 4.63 24.70 -3.05
C ASP A 418 3.63 24.09 -2.05
N LEU A 419 4.12 23.40 -1.01
CA LEU A 419 3.30 22.82 0.06
C LEU A 419 3.17 23.71 1.29
N GLU A 420 4.03 24.75 1.44
CA GLU A 420 4.13 25.57 2.65
C GLU A 420 2.89 26.45 2.87
N ASP A 421 2.33 26.98 1.79
CA ASP A 421 1.25 27.97 1.81
C ASP A 421 -0.07 27.46 1.22
N LEU A 422 -0.26 26.15 1.15
CA LEU A 422 -1.50 25.57 0.65
C LEU A 422 -2.70 25.98 1.52
N ASP A 423 -3.72 26.56 0.90
CA ASP A 423 -5.02 26.84 1.52
C ASP A 423 -5.88 25.57 1.62
N LEU A 424 -5.52 24.72 2.58
CA LEU A 424 -6.20 23.44 2.80
C LEU A 424 -7.43 23.60 3.69
N ALA A 425 -8.48 22.82 3.42
CA ALA A 425 -9.75 22.88 4.12
C ALA A 425 -9.59 22.64 5.63
N TYR A 426 -10.11 23.60 6.43
CA TYR A 426 -10.12 23.53 7.88
C TYR A 426 -11.52 23.73 8.45
N ALA A 427 -11.88 22.86 9.37
CA ALA A 427 -12.79 23.10 10.48
C ALA A 427 -12.47 22.06 11.55
N PRO A 428 -12.82 22.30 12.85
CA PRO A 428 -12.44 21.42 13.97
C PRO A 428 -12.71 19.91 13.77
N PRO A 429 -13.81 19.48 13.11
CA PRO A 429 -14.07 18.06 12.85
C PRO A 429 -13.15 17.41 11.81
N PHE A 430 -12.48 18.20 10.95
CA PHE A 430 -11.81 17.70 9.75
C PHE A 430 -10.29 17.87 9.75
N SER A 431 -9.77 18.87 10.47
CA SER A 431 -8.34 19.17 10.49
C SER A 431 -7.97 20.05 11.68
N THR A 432 -6.69 20.29 11.89
CA THR A 432 -6.15 21.35 12.73
C THR A 432 -6.04 22.65 11.93
N ALA A 433 -5.98 23.80 12.60
CA ALA A 433 -5.90 25.12 11.95
C ALA A 433 -4.65 25.24 11.05
N ILE A 434 -3.51 24.70 11.48
CA ILE A 434 -2.38 24.41 10.61
C ILE A 434 -2.55 22.95 10.19
N HIS A 435 -2.84 22.69 8.92
CA HIS A 435 -3.07 21.33 8.43
C HIS A 435 -1.91 20.39 8.78
N PRO A 436 -2.14 19.12 9.17
CA PRO A 436 -1.09 18.18 9.58
C PRO A 436 0.09 18.09 8.60
N LEU A 437 -0.19 18.08 7.29
CA LEU A 437 0.84 18.10 6.25
C LEU A 437 1.66 19.41 6.30
N VAL A 438 1.00 20.57 6.35
CA VAL A 438 1.68 21.88 6.37
C VAL A 438 2.52 22.01 7.64
N HIS A 439 2.03 21.50 8.78
CA HIS A 439 2.83 21.43 10.01
C HIS A 439 4.13 20.62 9.78
N THR A 440 4.02 19.45 9.13
CA THR A 440 5.18 18.61 8.81
C THR A 440 6.14 19.30 7.84
N VAL A 441 5.62 20.02 6.84
CA VAL A 441 6.41 20.85 5.90
C VAL A 441 7.22 21.90 6.68
N ASN A 442 6.59 22.64 7.59
CA ASN A 442 7.26 23.66 8.40
C ASN A 442 8.37 23.06 9.28
N VAL A 443 8.15 21.88 9.86
CA VAL A 443 9.16 21.17 10.67
C VAL A 443 10.33 20.72 9.78
N LEU A 444 10.05 20.25 8.57
CA LEU A 444 11.10 19.86 7.62
C LEU A 444 11.94 21.08 7.17
N PHE A 445 11.33 22.23 6.92
CA PHE A 445 12.07 23.47 6.68
C PHE A 445 12.96 23.87 7.86
N ASN A 446 12.46 23.78 9.08
CA ASN A 446 13.29 24.02 10.26
C ASN A 446 14.52 23.10 10.31
N LYS A 447 14.35 21.83 9.92
CA LYS A 447 15.45 20.86 9.85
C LYS A 447 16.44 21.21 8.73
N ILE A 448 15.96 21.54 7.53
CA ILE A 448 16.79 21.92 6.38
C ILE A 448 17.61 23.17 6.69
N ASN A 449 17.00 24.16 7.36
CA ASN A 449 17.61 25.43 7.72
C ASN A 449 18.52 25.36 8.97
N GLY A 450 18.72 24.18 9.58
CA GLY A 450 19.56 23.99 10.78
C GLY A 450 18.94 24.48 12.09
N ASN A 451 17.67 24.90 12.07
CA ASN A 451 16.94 25.36 13.26
C ASN A 451 16.40 24.19 14.11
N TYR A 452 16.32 22.99 13.54
CA TYR A 452 15.84 21.77 14.18
C TYR A 452 16.87 20.67 13.97
N GLU A 453 17.72 20.46 14.97
CA GLU A 453 18.70 19.38 14.98
C GLU A 453 18.11 18.14 15.64
N THR A 454 18.20 17.00 14.99
CA THR A 454 17.45 15.81 15.40
C THR A 454 18.29 14.54 15.40
N ILE A 455 17.78 13.53 16.09
CA ILE A 455 18.03 12.12 15.82
C ILE A 455 16.72 11.58 15.25
N THR A 456 16.77 10.98 14.07
CA THR A 456 15.61 10.34 13.45
C THR A 456 15.28 9.03 14.18
N PRO A 457 14.05 8.50 14.07
CA PRO A 457 13.71 7.20 14.65
C PRO A 457 14.62 6.05 14.17
N ALA A 458 14.98 6.05 12.88
CA ALA A 458 15.88 5.04 12.33
C ALA A 458 17.31 5.15 12.92
N GLU A 459 17.85 6.37 13.06
CA GLU A 459 19.14 6.62 13.70
C GLU A 459 19.11 6.25 15.19
N TYR A 460 18.01 6.58 15.89
CA TYR A 460 17.82 6.23 17.30
C TYR A 460 17.81 4.69 17.48
N ALA A 461 17.05 3.99 16.66
CA ALA A 461 17.05 2.52 16.67
C ALA A 461 18.45 1.92 16.41
N ALA A 462 19.25 2.59 15.57
CA ALA A 462 20.62 2.20 15.26
C ALA A 462 21.66 2.60 16.33
N GLY A 463 21.27 3.28 17.42
CA GLY A 463 22.16 3.65 18.53
C GLY A 463 22.82 5.03 18.40
N ALA A 464 22.31 5.91 17.57
CA ALA A 464 22.86 7.26 17.39
C ALA A 464 22.71 8.16 18.64
N ASP A 465 21.98 7.71 19.64
CA ASP A 465 21.84 8.30 20.97
C ASP A 465 23.00 7.98 21.92
N GLU A 466 23.94 7.11 21.53
CA GLU A 466 25.08 6.75 22.36
C GLU A 466 25.91 7.98 22.74
N GLY A 467 26.18 8.11 24.04
CA GLY A 467 26.91 9.25 24.63
C GLY A 467 26.07 10.52 24.76
N TYR A 468 24.78 10.52 24.41
CA TYR A 468 23.87 11.63 24.70
C TYR A 468 23.26 11.48 26.11
N LYS A 469 23.17 12.60 26.84
CA LYS A 469 22.41 12.70 28.09
C LYS A 469 20.93 12.91 27.73
N VAL A 470 20.11 11.90 28.00
CA VAL A 470 18.66 12.00 27.74
C VAL A 470 18.00 12.89 28.76
N ILE A 471 17.18 13.84 28.30
CA ILE A 471 16.38 14.74 29.14
C ILE A 471 14.92 14.67 28.73
N ASP A 472 14.06 14.45 29.72
CA ASP A 472 12.61 14.46 29.57
C ASP A 472 12.10 15.90 29.48
N ALA A 473 11.53 16.29 28.34
CA ALA A 473 10.89 17.56 28.08
C ALA A 473 9.37 17.43 27.87
N CYS A 474 8.75 16.37 28.38
CA CYS A 474 7.31 16.14 28.33
C CYS A 474 6.54 17.22 29.13
N LEU A 475 5.22 17.27 28.98
CA LEU A 475 4.38 18.19 29.77
C LEU A 475 4.40 17.82 31.26
N VAL A 476 4.43 16.54 31.54
CA VAL A 476 4.67 15.95 32.87
C VAL A 476 5.76 14.88 32.71
N PRO A 477 6.57 14.64 33.73
CA PRO A 477 7.62 13.61 33.66
C PRO A 477 7.06 12.27 33.19
N SER A 478 7.64 11.68 32.14
CA SER A 478 7.11 10.48 31.49
C SER A 478 8.20 9.50 31.05
N ILE A 479 9.47 9.86 31.21
CA ILE A 479 10.61 9.02 30.84
C ILE A 479 11.34 8.59 32.10
N GLU A 480 11.26 7.31 32.42
CA GLU A 480 11.83 6.75 33.63
C GLU A 480 13.35 6.93 33.65
N GLY A 481 13.90 7.36 34.79
CA GLY A 481 15.33 7.59 34.98
C GLY A 481 15.92 8.80 34.26
N ALA A 482 15.16 9.54 33.44
CA ALA A 482 15.66 10.73 32.78
C ALA A 482 15.43 11.99 33.63
N PRO A 483 16.44 12.90 33.74
CA PRO A 483 16.22 14.23 34.28
C PRO A 483 15.11 14.97 33.53
N TYR A 484 14.26 15.67 34.29
CA TYR A 484 13.13 16.40 33.73
C TYR A 484 13.40 17.89 33.61
N VAL A 485 12.96 18.46 32.49
CA VAL A 485 12.99 19.90 32.26
C VAL A 485 11.61 20.41 31.84
N ASP A 486 11.05 21.36 32.60
CA ASP A 486 9.81 22.03 32.19
C ASP A 486 10.13 23.22 31.28
N LEU A 487 9.54 23.25 30.09
CA LEU A 487 9.78 24.30 29.09
C LEU A 487 9.67 25.73 29.64
N PRO A 488 8.63 26.14 30.43
CA PRO A 488 8.55 27.48 30.99
C PRO A 488 9.73 27.89 31.88
N THR A 489 10.39 26.93 32.53
CA THR A 489 11.48 27.22 33.49
C THR A 489 12.84 27.39 32.82
N VAL A 490 12.98 27.11 31.51
CA VAL A 490 14.23 27.26 30.77
C VAL A 490 14.49 28.75 30.49
N ASN A 491 15.10 29.46 31.44
CA ASN A 491 15.42 30.87 31.40
C ASN A 491 16.92 31.16 31.49
N GLY A 492 17.77 30.15 31.31
CA GLY A 492 19.22 30.20 31.36
C GLY A 492 19.85 28.94 30.80
N PRO A 493 21.18 28.82 30.85
CA PRO A 493 21.84 27.55 30.60
C PRO A 493 21.30 26.46 31.55
N LEU A 494 21.36 25.22 31.14
CA LEU A 494 20.87 24.11 31.94
C LEU A 494 21.87 23.79 33.09
N ASP A 495 21.39 23.84 34.32
CA ASP A 495 22.19 23.60 35.50
C ASP A 495 22.74 22.16 35.51
N GLY A 496 24.04 22.00 35.82
CA GLY A 496 24.72 20.72 35.84
C GLY A 496 25.13 20.17 34.47
N TYR A 497 24.96 20.94 33.40
CA TYR A 497 25.38 20.57 32.04
C TYR A 497 26.39 21.56 31.46
N ALA A 498 27.46 21.07 30.86
CA ALA A 498 28.38 21.88 30.08
C ALA A 498 27.69 22.31 28.75
N LYS A 499 28.12 23.43 28.18
CA LYS A 499 27.53 23.97 26.96
C LYS A 499 27.72 23.08 25.73
N ASP A 500 28.73 22.25 25.72
CA ASP A 500 29.11 21.28 24.71
C ASP A 500 28.64 19.85 25.00
N ASP A 501 27.98 19.63 26.14
CA ASP A 501 27.38 18.33 26.46
C ASP A 501 26.43 17.87 25.35
N LYS A 502 26.51 16.60 24.99
CA LYS A 502 25.55 15.97 24.08
C LYS A 502 24.23 15.73 24.81
N ILE A 503 23.20 16.48 24.45
CA ILE A 503 21.88 16.41 25.06
C ILE A 503 20.87 15.90 24.03
N LEU A 504 20.11 14.86 24.39
CA LEU A 504 18.96 14.39 23.62
C LEU A 504 17.66 14.72 24.37
N LEU A 505 16.90 15.63 23.81
CA LEU A 505 15.61 16.04 24.35
C LEU A 505 14.50 15.14 23.79
N ILE A 506 13.71 14.58 24.68
CA ILE A 506 12.57 13.73 24.30
C ILE A 506 11.29 14.31 24.92
N CYS A 507 10.21 14.40 24.14
CA CYS A 507 8.87 14.64 24.66
C CYS A 507 7.86 13.79 23.88
N ASN A 508 6.56 13.90 24.18
CA ASN A 508 5.56 13.01 23.57
C ASN A 508 5.54 13.08 22.03
N LYS A 509 5.63 14.28 21.44
CA LYS A 509 5.46 14.52 19.98
C LYS A 509 6.66 15.21 19.31
N GLY A 510 7.75 15.47 20.02
CA GLY A 510 8.89 16.26 19.54
C GLY A 510 8.72 17.78 19.70
N LYS A 511 7.50 18.33 19.73
CA LYS A 511 7.24 19.78 19.74
C LYS A 511 7.80 20.51 20.96
N ARG A 512 7.56 20.03 22.20
CA ARG A 512 8.10 20.67 23.41
C ARG A 512 9.62 20.57 23.46
N ALA A 513 10.16 19.41 23.10
CA ALA A 513 11.60 19.19 23.02
C ALA A 513 12.27 20.18 22.04
N TYR A 514 11.67 20.42 20.88
CA TYR A 514 12.12 21.46 19.93
C TYR A 514 12.13 22.87 20.56
N MET A 515 11.09 23.23 21.31
CA MET A 515 11.03 24.55 21.98
C MET A 515 12.09 24.67 23.08
N VAL A 516 12.38 23.57 23.81
CA VAL A 516 13.49 23.53 24.78
C VAL A 516 14.83 23.63 24.06
N GLN A 517 15.03 22.91 22.95
CA GLN A 517 16.25 22.99 22.14
C GLN A 517 16.56 24.43 21.73
N ASN A 518 15.57 25.17 21.22
CA ASN A 518 15.75 26.55 20.79
C ASN A 518 16.19 27.45 21.96
N ARG A 519 15.60 27.29 23.14
CA ARG A 519 16.01 28.05 24.33
C ARG A 519 17.44 27.71 24.77
N LEU A 520 17.78 26.41 24.84
CA LEU A 520 19.12 25.97 25.22
C LEU A 520 20.18 26.45 24.23
N LYS A 521 19.90 26.40 22.92
CA LYS A 521 20.80 26.98 21.89
C LYS A 521 20.98 28.49 22.07
N TYR A 522 19.92 29.24 22.37
CA TYR A 522 20.00 30.64 22.68
C TYR A 522 20.91 30.94 23.90
N TYR A 523 20.89 30.08 24.92
CA TYR A 523 21.74 30.18 26.10
C TYR A 523 23.14 29.55 25.91
N GLY A 524 23.48 29.17 24.69
CA GLY A 524 24.83 28.76 24.29
C GLY A 524 25.14 27.26 24.38
N HIS A 525 24.14 26.39 24.57
CA HIS A 525 24.34 24.96 24.38
C HIS A 525 24.48 24.63 22.89
N THR A 526 25.55 23.95 22.51
CA THR A 526 25.92 23.76 21.09
C THR A 526 25.57 22.37 20.54
N ASN A 527 25.26 21.41 21.42
CA ASN A 527 25.08 20.01 21.01
C ASN A 527 23.78 19.42 21.59
N VAL A 528 22.67 20.02 21.22
CA VAL A 528 21.34 19.63 21.68
C VAL A 528 20.53 19.08 20.51
N LYS A 529 20.09 17.85 20.60
CA LYS A 529 19.24 17.20 19.59
C LYS A 529 17.86 16.83 20.15
N VAL A 530 16.92 16.66 19.27
CA VAL A 530 15.56 16.20 19.59
C VAL A 530 15.30 14.85 18.93
N LEU A 531 14.67 13.92 19.64
CA LEU A 531 14.17 12.67 19.04
C LEU A 531 12.90 12.98 18.23
N GLU A 532 12.97 12.79 16.92
CA GLU A 532 11.80 12.96 16.04
C GLU A 532 10.68 11.98 16.41
N GLY A 533 9.44 12.45 16.37
CA GLY A 533 8.27 11.67 16.75
C GLY A 533 8.07 11.47 18.26
N GLY A 534 9.10 11.76 19.07
CA GLY A 534 9.05 11.63 20.54
C GLY A 534 8.73 10.20 21.01
N ASN A 535 8.27 10.06 22.26
CA ASN A 535 7.95 8.76 22.85
C ASN A 535 6.58 8.18 22.39
N LEU A 536 5.75 8.94 21.68
CA LEU A 536 4.54 8.40 21.08
C LEU A 536 4.82 7.55 19.82
N PHE A 537 5.92 7.83 19.15
CA PHE A 537 6.33 7.07 17.97
C PHE A 537 7.43 6.06 18.29
N ASN A 538 8.38 6.43 19.13
CA ASN A 538 9.54 5.59 19.45
C ASN A 538 9.36 4.83 20.77
N THR A 539 9.83 3.60 20.82
CA THR A 539 10.06 2.90 22.08
C THR A 539 11.33 3.45 22.71
N ILE A 540 11.20 4.09 23.87
CA ILE A 540 12.35 4.68 24.56
C ILE A 540 13.16 3.57 25.23
N LYS A 541 14.47 3.57 24.99
CA LYS A 541 15.40 2.64 25.63
C LYS A 541 15.47 2.98 27.12
N GLU A 542 15.47 1.95 27.98
CA GLU A 542 15.75 2.13 29.40
C GLU A 542 17.17 2.69 29.56
N ASN A 543 17.32 3.72 30.38
CA ASN A 543 18.63 4.23 30.74
C ASN A 543 19.29 3.19 31.64
N ASN A 544 20.25 2.41 31.11
CA ASN A 544 21.11 1.52 31.87
C ASN A 544 22.21 2.30 32.61
#